data_6dbf69aa349df9bc6151ba6c3c2ed025
#
_entry.id   6dbf69aa349df9bc6151ba6c3c2ed025
#
_cell.length_a   1.000
_cell.length_b   1.000
_cell.length_c   1.000
_cell.angle_alpha   90.00
_cell.angle_beta   90.00
_cell.angle_gamma   90.00
#
_symmetry.space_group_name_H-M   'P 1'
#
loop_
_entity.id
_entity.type
_entity.pdbx_description
1 polymer ?
#
loop_
_entity_poly.entity_id
_entity_poly.type
_entity_poly.pdbx_seq_one_letter_code
_entity_poly.pdbx_strand_id
1 'polypeptide(L)'
;MGIAVGRRSRVDKLVIQGGRRLSGRVSVSGAKNAALPILCASLLTPERLSISNVPHLQDVTTMLALLRHLGVDFTLEDGMRVSLEAASIRSKEAHYDLVRTMRASVLVLGPLLAR
;
A
#
# COMPACT_ATOMS: atom_id res chain seq x y z
N MET A 1 30.08 -6.55 2.14
CA MET A 1 29.27 -5.36 2.46
C MET A 1 28.29 -5.71 3.57
N GLY A 2 28.29 -4.96 4.63
CA GLY A 2 27.33 -5.09 5.72
C GLY A 2 26.55 -3.80 5.88
N ILE A 3 25.24 -3.90 6.15
CA ILE A 3 24.39 -2.77 6.52
C ILE A 3 23.92 -3.02 7.94
N ALA A 4 24.24 -2.09 8.86
CA ALA A 4 23.76 -2.13 10.22
C ALA A 4 22.89 -0.91 10.49
N VAL A 5 21.69 -1.12 11.04
CA VAL A 5 20.80 -0.05 11.50
C VAL A 5 20.93 0.06 13.01
N GLY A 6 21.51 1.16 13.48
CA GLY A 6 21.66 1.43 14.90
C GLY A 6 20.68 2.49 15.36
N ARG A 7 19.89 2.22 16.40
CA ARG A 7 19.07 3.22 17.07
C ARG A 7 19.87 3.89 18.19
N ARG A 8 20.17 5.16 18.04
CA ARG A 8 20.50 6.05 19.16
C ARG A 8 19.60 7.28 19.05
N SER A 9 18.80 7.51 20.09
CA SER A 9 18.00 8.72 20.34
C SER A 9 17.42 9.41 19.08
N ARG A 10 16.24 8.96 18.62
CA ARG A 10 15.38 9.62 17.62
C ARG A 10 15.91 9.77 16.19
N VAL A 11 17.07 9.29 15.86
CA VAL A 11 17.61 9.32 14.49
C VAL A 11 18.07 7.93 14.10
N ASP A 12 17.45 7.36 13.07
CA ASP A 12 17.92 6.11 12.48
C ASP A 12 19.22 6.40 11.69
N LYS A 13 20.27 5.64 12.00
CA LYS A 13 21.58 5.78 11.36
C LYS A 13 21.89 4.55 10.52
N LEU A 14 22.13 4.77 9.24
CA LEU A 14 22.65 3.73 8.34
C LEU A 14 24.18 3.78 8.35
N VAL A 15 24.81 2.66 8.71
CA VAL A 15 26.25 2.47 8.62
C VAL A 15 26.50 1.47 7.50
N ILE A 16 27.19 1.91 6.44
CA ILE A 16 27.47 1.11 5.25
C ILE A 16 28.97 0.85 5.19
N GLN A 17 29.36 -0.42 5.18
CA GLN A 17 30.74 -0.84 4.97
C GLN A 17 30.83 -1.49 3.58
N GLY A 18 31.47 -0.80 2.64
CA GLY A 18 31.67 -1.25 1.27
C GLY A 18 32.96 -2.03 1.08
N GLY A 19 33.40 -2.17 -0.17
CA GLY A 19 34.69 -2.76 -0.54
C GLY A 19 34.63 -4.18 -1.06
N ARG A 20 33.45 -4.81 -1.13
CA ARG A 20 33.26 -6.14 -1.74
C ARG A 20 32.43 -6.05 -3.01
N ARG A 21 32.84 -6.82 -4.03
CA ARG A 21 32.02 -7.01 -5.23
C ARG A 21 30.77 -7.81 -4.85
N LEU A 22 29.62 -7.27 -5.18
CA LEU A 22 28.34 -7.94 -4.96
C LEU A 22 27.98 -8.77 -6.17
N SER A 23 27.51 -10.01 -5.92
CA SER A 23 26.91 -10.87 -6.94
C SER A 23 25.74 -11.61 -6.30
N GLY A 24 24.68 -11.82 -7.04
CA GLY A 24 23.47 -12.49 -6.56
C GLY A 24 22.22 -11.97 -7.25
N ARG A 25 21.08 -12.47 -6.78
CA ARG A 25 19.76 -12.10 -7.28
C ARG A 25 18.95 -11.51 -6.15
N VAL A 26 18.32 -10.36 -6.39
CA VAL A 26 17.42 -9.68 -5.44
C VAL A 26 16.07 -9.52 -6.11
N SER A 27 15.01 -9.98 -5.45
CA SER A 27 13.64 -9.69 -5.87
C SER A 27 13.24 -8.31 -5.38
N VAL A 28 12.79 -7.46 -6.29
CA VAL A 28 12.32 -6.10 -5.96
C VAL A 28 10.88 -6.18 -5.48
N SER A 29 10.60 -5.61 -4.31
CA SER A 29 9.23 -5.44 -3.81
C SER A 29 8.47 -4.39 -4.61
N GLY A 30 7.14 -4.47 -4.60
CA GLY A 30 6.29 -3.46 -5.21
C GLY A 30 6.54 -2.06 -4.63
N ALA A 31 6.39 -1.04 -5.46
CA ALA A 31 6.56 0.34 -5.06
C ALA A 31 5.30 0.90 -4.41
N LYS A 32 5.45 1.66 -3.31
CA LYS A 32 4.34 2.34 -2.63
C LYS A 32 3.50 3.18 -3.60
N ASN A 33 4.17 4.00 -4.37
CA ASN A 33 3.50 4.95 -5.27
C ASN A 33 2.76 4.29 -6.44
N ALA A 34 3.10 3.05 -6.77
CA ALA A 34 2.35 2.23 -7.72
C ALA A 34 1.20 1.48 -7.01
N ALA A 35 1.44 0.95 -5.82
CA ALA A 35 0.47 0.15 -5.09
C ALA A 35 -0.79 0.95 -4.74
N LEU A 36 -0.65 2.19 -4.26
CA LEU A 36 -1.78 3.00 -3.79
C LEU A 36 -2.83 3.26 -4.89
N PRO A 37 -2.49 3.75 -6.10
CA PRO A 37 -3.49 3.91 -7.17
C PRO A 37 -4.04 2.59 -7.67
N ILE A 38 -3.26 1.52 -7.70
CA ILE A 38 -3.74 0.19 -8.11
C ILE A 38 -4.77 -0.34 -7.11
N LEU A 39 -4.56 -0.17 -5.81
CA LEU A 39 -5.56 -0.52 -4.79
C LEU A 39 -6.86 0.27 -4.98
N CYS A 40 -6.77 1.58 -5.29
CA CYS A 40 -7.95 2.41 -5.57
C CYS A 40 -8.72 1.96 -6.80
N ALA A 41 -8.07 1.33 -7.78
CA ALA A 41 -8.72 0.80 -8.98
C ALA A 41 -9.77 -0.29 -8.65
N SER A 42 -9.69 -0.92 -7.47
CA SER A 42 -10.73 -1.85 -7.01
C SER A 42 -12.13 -1.22 -6.92
N LEU A 43 -12.21 0.10 -6.75
CA LEU A 43 -13.47 0.83 -6.73
C LEU A 43 -14.15 0.92 -8.11
N LEU A 44 -13.42 0.69 -9.20
CA LEU A 44 -13.94 0.80 -10.58
C LEU A 44 -14.79 -0.38 -11.03
N THR A 45 -14.70 -1.52 -10.34
CA THR A 45 -15.40 -2.75 -10.72
C THR A 45 -16.00 -3.44 -9.50
N PRO A 46 -17.17 -4.07 -9.62
CA PRO A 46 -17.71 -4.93 -8.57
C PRO A 46 -16.98 -6.29 -8.47
N GLU A 47 -16.19 -6.65 -9.47
CA GLU A 47 -15.50 -7.92 -9.54
C GLU A 47 -14.30 -7.98 -8.59
N ARG A 48 -13.92 -9.20 -8.21
CA ARG A 48 -12.74 -9.42 -7.39
C ARG A 48 -11.46 -9.09 -8.15
N LEU A 49 -10.62 -8.25 -7.55
CA LEU A 49 -9.31 -7.88 -8.03
C LEU A 49 -8.24 -8.50 -7.12
N SER A 50 -7.31 -9.26 -7.69
CA SER A 50 -6.17 -9.84 -6.96
C SER A 50 -4.88 -9.15 -7.40
N ILE A 51 -4.16 -8.58 -6.43
CA ILE A 51 -2.92 -7.84 -6.65
C ILE A 51 -1.81 -8.53 -5.89
N SER A 52 -0.74 -8.90 -6.58
CA SER A 52 0.46 -9.51 -5.98
C SER A 52 1.57 -8.48 -5.80
N ASN A 53 2.56 -8.83 -4.98
CA ASN A 53 3.73 -7.99 -4.71
C ASN A 53 3.38 -6.61 -4.11
N VAL A 54 2.36 -6.58 -3.26
CA VAL A 54 1.97 -5.36 -2.53
C VAL A 54 2.91 -5.16 -1.34
N PRO A 55 3.61 -4.03 -1.23
CA PRO A 55 4.57 -3.83 -0.14
C PRO A 55 3.88 -3.65 1.21
N HIS A 56 4.48 -4.19 2.28
CA HIS A 56 4.02 -3.98 3.65
C HIS A 56 4.46 -2.62 4.17
N LEU A 57 3.67 -1.60 3.88
CA LEU A 57 3.93 -0.21 4.26
C LEU A 57 2.72 0.38 4.98
N GLN A 58 2.97 1.35 5.87
CA GLN A 58 1.91 2.03 6.61
C GLN A 58 0.87 2.67 5.70
N ASP A 59 1.30 3.31 4.61
CA ASP A 59 0.38 3.95 3.66
C ASP A 59 -0.53 2.94 2.96
N VAL A 60 -0.04 1.72 2.68
CA VAL A 60 -0.84 0.63 2.12
C VAL A 60 -1.91 0.19 3.12
N THR A 61 -1.54 0.01 4.38
CA THR A 61 -2.48 -0.33 5.45
C THR A 61 -3.55 0.74 5.61
N THR A 62 -3.16 2.01 5.59
CA THR A 62 -4.08 3.14 5.68
C THR A 62 -5.03 3.19 4.48
N MET A 63 -4.51 2.95 3.27
CA MET A 63 -5.34 2.89 2.06
C MET A 63 -6.35 1.74 2.13
N LEU A 64 -5.95 0.57 2.57
CA LEU A 64 -6.86 -0.57 2.75
C LEU A 64 -7.96 -0.27 3.79
N ALA A 65 -7.62 0.42 4.87
CA ALA A 65 -8.60 0.86 5.87
C ALA A 65 -9.61 1.86 5.27
N LEU A 66 -9.13 2.81 4.44
CA LEU A 66 -9.99 3.75 3.73
C LEU A 66 -10.93 3.03 2.75
N LEU A 67 -10.40 2.12 1.95
CA LEU A 67 -11.19 1.32 1.00
C LEU A 67 -12.25 0.49 1.70
N ARG A 68 -11.92 -0.12 2.85
CA ARG A 68 -12.89 -0.85 3.68
C ARG A 68 -14.02 0.05 4.16
N HIS A 69 -13.70 1.26 4.59
CA HIS A 69 -14.71 2.25 4.99
C HIS A 69 -15.67 2.60 3.85
N LEU A 70 -15.15 2.68 2.63
CA LEU A 70 -15.95 2.94 1.42
C LEU A 70 -16.79 1.73 0.97
N GLY A 71 -16.51 0.53 1.48
CA GLY A 71 -17.27 -0.68 1.19
C GLY A 71 -16.51 -1.78 0.44
N VAL A 72 -15.18 -1.64 0.30
CA VAL A 72 -14.35 -2.68 -0.29
C VAL A 72 -14.01 -3.73 0.77
N ASP A 73 -14.37 -4.97 0.51
CA ASP A 73 -13.90 -6.10 1.29
C ASP A 73 -12.53 -6.54 0.76
N PHE A 74 -11.59 -6.86 1.67
CA PHE A 74 -10.28 -7.33 1.26
C PHE A 74 -9.76 -8.46 2.12
N THR A 75 -8.94 -9.30 1.54
CA THR A 75 -8.23 -10.39 2.20
C THR A 75 -6.73 -10.27 1.90
N LEU A 76 -5.93 -10.36 2.97
CA LEU A 76 -4.48 -10.47 2.85
C LEU A 76 -4.11 -11.94 2.73
N GLU A 77 -3.40 -12.27 1.67
CA GLU A 77 -2.94 -13.62 1.38
C GLU A 77 -1.41 -13.69 1.52
N ASP A 78 -0.90 -14.90 1.59
CA ASP A 78 0.54 -15.13 1.64
C ASP A 78 1.27 -14.54 0.42
N GLY A 79 2.56 -14.20 0.60
CA GLY A 79 3.38 -13.67 -0.49
C GLY A 79 3.04 -12.25 -0.92
N MET A 80 2.59 -11.40 0.01
CA MET A 80 2.25 -9.99 -0.26
C MET A 80 1.14 -9.83 -1.32
N ARG A 81 0.19 -10.74 -1.34
CA ARG A 81 -0.98 -10.68 -2.22
C ARG A 81 -2.18 -10.11 -1.46
N VAL A 82 -2.93 -9.25 -2.13
CA VAL A 82 -4.18 -8.67 -1.61
C VAL A 82 -5.28 -8.94 -2.61
N SER A 83 -6.38 -9.54 -2.16
CA SER A 83 -7.61 -9.68 -2.93
C SER A 83 -8.63 -8.66 -2.44
N LEU A 84 -9.20 -7.88 -3.35
CA LEU A 84 -10.17 -6.83 -3.06
C LEU A 84 -11.46 -7.08 -3.85
N GLU A 85 -12.60 -6.76 -3.24
CA GLU A 85 -13.91 -6.87 -3.87
C GLU A 85 -14.77 -5.68 -3.46
N ALA A 86 -15.21 -4.89 -4.43
CA ALA A 86 -16.06 -3.73 -4.23
C ALA A 86 -17.46 -3.97 -4.81
N ALA A 87 -18.15 -5.03 -4.34
CA ALA A 87 -19.46 -5.40 -4.82
C ALA A 87 -20.48 -4.26 -4.67
N SER A 88 -20.38 -3.46 -3.61
CA SER A 88 -21.20 -2.27 -3.40
C SER A 88 -20.41 -1.17 -2.69
N ILE A 89 -20.61 0.07 -3.10
CA ILE A 89 -20.09 1.24 -2.39
C ILE A 89 -21.04 1.57 -1.24
N ARG A 90 -20.58 1.43 0.01
CA ARG A 90 -21.38 1.64 1.23
C ARG A 90 -21.35 3.08 1.71
N SER A 91 -20.25 3.77 1.48
CA SER A 91 -20.06 5.17 1.85
C SER A 91 -19.39 5.93 0.73
N LYS A 92 -19.77 7.19 0.55
CA LYS A 92 -19.13 8.14 -0.38
C LYS A 92 -18.31 9.18 0.39
N GLU A 93 -18.25 9.07 1.70
CA GLU A 93 -17.52 9.96 2.58
C GLU A 93 -16.22 9.29 3.04
N ALA A 94 -15.10 9.97 2.84
CA ALA A 94 -13.82 9.54 3.37
C ALA A 94 -13.66 10.06 4.81
N HIS A 95 -13.39 9.15 5.75
CA HIS A 95 -13.22 9.53 7.15
C HIS A 95 -12.00 10.43 7.34
N TYR A 96 -12.19 11.58 7.95
CA TYR A 96 -11.14 12.61 8.11
C TYR A 96 -9.85 12.07 8.73
N ASP A 97 -9.95 11.24 9.76
CA ASP A 97 -8.76 10.68 10.43
C ASP A 97 -7.92 9.77 9.52
N LEU A 98 -8.51 9.13 8.53
CA LEU A 98 -7.79 8.35 7.53
C LEU A 98 -7.18 9.24 6.45
N VAL A 99 -7.92 10.24 6.00
CA VAL A 99 -7.51 11.13 4.90
C VAL A 99 -6.40 12.07 5.30
N ARG A 100 -6.44 12.63 6.52
CA ARG A 100 -5.45 13.61 7.00
C ARG A 100 -4.03 13.06 7.10
N THR A 101 -3.89 11.74 7.25
CA THR A 101 -2.58 11.09 7.45
C THR A 101 -1.89 10.71 6.15
N MET A 102 -2.61 10.75 5.02
CA MET A 102 -2.09 10.26 3.74
C MET A 102 -2.60 11.11 2.58
N ARG A 103 -1.68 11.78 1.89
CA ARG A 103 -2.00 12.59 0.69
C ARG A 103 -2.63 11.77 -0.43
N ALA A 104 -2.20 10.53 -0.58
CA ALA A 104 -2.71 9.63 -1.61
C ALA A 104 -4.20 9.26 -1.46
N SER A 105 -4.85 9.62 -0.35
CA SER A 105 -6.29 9.42 -0.14
C SER A 105 -7.13 10.07 -1.23
N VAL A 106 -6.65 11.15 -1.85
CA VAL A 106 -7.32 11.82 -2.97
C VAL A 106 -7.53 10.90 -4.18
N LEU A 107 -6.74 9.84 -4.31
CA LEU A 107 -6.82 8.88 -5.42
C LEU A 107 -8.16 8.14 -5.48
N VAL A 108 -8.89 8.01 -4.37
CA VAL A 108 -10.23 7.38 -4.36
C VAL A 108 -11.28 8.24 -5.05
N LEU A 109 -11.05 9.55 -5.18
CA LEU A 109 -12.01 10.47 -5.73
C LEU A 109 -12.36 10.16 -7.20
N GLY A 110 -11.35 9.89 -8.03
CA GLY A 110 -11.54 9.54 -9.44
C GLY A 110 -12.46 8.33 -9.63
N PRO A 111 -12.12 7.15 -9.06
CA PRO A 111 -12.96 5.96 -9.12
C PRO A 111 -14.37 6.15 -8.55
N LEU A 112 -14.52 6.87 -7.45
CA LEU A 112 -15.84 7.16 -6.86
C LEU A 112 -16.71 8.04 -7.75
N LEU A 113 -16.12 8.99 -8.48
CA LEU A 113 -16.85 9.82 -9.44
C LEU A 113 -17.20 9.07 -10.72
N ALA A 114 -16.40 8.06 -11.09
CA ALA A 114 -16.63 7.25 -12.30
C ALA A 114 -17.69 6.15 -12.09
N ARG A 115 -18.02 5.81 -10.85
CA ARG A 115 -18.95 4.75 -10.47
C ARG A 115 -20.14 5.32 -9.69
#